data_19b769d89c0ee2c3fbc40ca0cd5665c0
#
_entry.id   19b769d89c0ee2c3fbc40ca0cd5665c0
#
_cell.length_a   1.000
_cell.length_b   1.000
_cell.length_c   1.000
_cell.angle_alpha   90.00
_cell.angle_beta   90.00
_cell.angle_gamma   90.00
#
_symmetry.space_group_name_H-M   'P 1'
#
loop_
_entity.id
_entity.type
_entity.pdbx_description
1 polymer ?
#
loop_
_entity_poly.entity_id
_entity_poly.type
_entity_poly.pdbx_seq_one_letter_code
_entity_poly.pdbx_strand_id
1 'polypeptide(L)'
;MDKVTQIIDLMQPFVDEGRLLERSYESINNEIENFISIESNGEIIACAGLKLYEKENMGEIYGLVVNKDYHNTETSSNLMSLLIQKALSHNLSAIFALSKFGGRFFFRYDFVESDISSLPLIRQKSYDYQRNSIIYLRNL
;
A
#
# COMPACT_ATOMS: atom_id res chain seq x y z
N MET A 1 -13.14 16.94 -9.45
CA MET A 1 -11.87 16.20 -9.65
C MET A 1 -12.15 14.72 -9.46
N ASP A 2 -11.74 13.88 -10.39
CA ASP A 2 -12.01 12.46 -10.27
C ASP A 2 -11.10 11.79 -9.22
N LYS A 3 -11.45 10.57 -8.84
CA LYS A 3 -10.76 9.83 -7.79
C LYS A 3 -9.29 9.58 -8.14
N VAL A 4 -9.00 9.24 -9.39
CA VAL A 4 -7.63 8.96 -9.85
C VAL A 4 -6.74 10.20 -9.70
N THR A 5 -7.24 11.34 -10.14
CA THR A 5 -6.51 12.61 -10.02
C THR A 5 -6.27 12.97 -8.56
N GLN A 6 -7.27 12.78 -7.70
CA GLN A 6 -7.11 13.03 -6.26
C GLN A 6 -6.05 12.12 -5.64
N ILE A 7 -6.00 10.85 -6.04
CA ILE A 7 -4.97 9.92 -5.55
C ILE A 7 -3.59 10.37 -6.00
N ILE A 8 -3.42 10.74 -7.28
CA ILE A 8 -2.14 11.21 -7.80
C ILE A 8 -1.68 12.47 -7.06
N ASP A 9 -2.59 13.42 -6.85
CA ASP A 9 -2.26 14.66 -6.14
C ASP A 9 -1.88 14.38 -4.69
N LEU A 10 -2.55 13.43 -4.04
CA LEU A 10 -2.21 13.01 -2.68
C LEU A 10 -0.81 12.39 -2.61
N MET A 11 -0.43 11.62 -3.62
CA MET A 11 0.87 10.94 -3.68
C MET A 11 2.02 11.89 -3.99
N GLN A 12 1.77 12.98 -4.71
CA GLN A 12 2.83 13.81 -5.29
C GLN A 12 3.86 14.30 -4.29
N PRO A 13 3.51 14.83 -3.10
CA PRO A 13 4.53 15.25 -2.13
C PRO A 13 5.48 14.12 -1.72
N PHE A 14 4.97 12.90 -1.63
CA PHE A 14 5.76 11.71 -1.25
C PHE A 14 6.64 11.24 -2.41
N VAL A 15 6.16 11.37 -3.64
CA VAL A 15 6.96 11.10 -4.84
C VAL A 15 8.13 12.10 -4.90
N ASP A 16 7.85 13.37 -4.67
CA ASP A 16 8.86 14.44 -4.69
C ASP A 16 9.94 14.23 -3.62
N GLU A 17 9.58 13.65 -2.48
CA GLU A 17 10.51 13.33 -1.41
C GLU A 17 11.27 12.01 -1.63
N GLY A 18 11.00 11.29 -2.72
CA GLY A 18 11.64 10.02 -3.01
C GLY A 18 11.11 8.85 -2.16
N ARG A 19 10.00 9.03 -1.46
CA ARG A 19 9.41 8.00 -0.59
C ARG A 19 8.49 7.05 -1.32
N LEU A 20 7.96 7.47 -2.47
CA LEU A 20 6.98 6.72 -3.22
C LEU A 20 7.35 6.76 -4.70
N LEU A 21 7.14 5.64 -5.39
CA LEU A 21 7.33 5.58 -6.83
C LEU A 21 6.23 6.35 -7.55
N GLU A 22 6.61 7.14 -8.56
CA GLU A 22 5.65 7.83 -9.40
C GLU A 22 4.81 6.83 -10.19
N ARG A 23 3.50 7.10 -10.29
CA ARG A 23 2.58 6.29 -11.08
C ARG A 23 1.76 7.21 -11.98
N SER A 24 1.54 6.78 -13.22
CA SER A 24 0.76 7.56 -14.18
C SER A 24 -0.74 7.49 -13.87
N TYR A 25 -1.49 8.46 -14.41
CA TYR A 25 -2.95 8.43 -14.35
C TYR A 25 -3.50 7.10 -14.91
N GLU A 26 -2.99 6.68 -16.06
CA GLU A 26 -3.45 5.44 -16.70
C GLU A 26 -3.20 4.22 -15.82
N SER A 27 -2.03 4.14 -15.20
CA SER A 27 -1.70 3.04 -14.31
C SER A 27 -2.66 2.97 -13.10
N ILE A 28 -2.90 4.10 -12.44
CA ILE A 28 -3.82 4.14 -11.30
C ILE A 28 -5.25 3.84 -11.77
N ASN A 29 -5.66 4.40 -12.90
CA ASN A 29 -7.02 4.18 -13.41
C ASN A 29 -7.26 2.70 -13.74
N ASN A 30 -6.28 2.02 -14.30
CA ASN A 30 -6.40 0.59 -14.62
C ASN A 30 -6.49 -0.28 -13.37
N GLU A 31 -5.96 0.20 -12.23
CA GLU A 31 -5.93 -0.53 -10.97
C GLU A 31 -6.86 0.08 -9.92
N ILE A 32 -7.78 0.95 -10.32
CA ILE A 32 -8.58 1.73 -9.36
C ILE A 32 -9.38 0.84 -8.39
N GLU A 33 -9.81 -0.32 -8.83
CA GLU A 33 -10.53 -1.26 -7.97
C GLU A 33 -9.67 -1.87 -6.87
N ASN A 34 -8.35 -1.82 -7.03
CA ASN A 34 -7.42 -2.27 -5.99
C ASN A 34 -7.32 -1.25 -4.85
N PHE A 35 -7.70 -0.01 -5.10
CA PHE A 35 -7.47 1.08 -4.14
C PHE A 35 -8.60 1.24 -3.15
N ILE A 36 -8.20 1.42 -1.90
CA ILE A 36 -9.06 1.87 -0.81
C ILE A 36 -8.69 3.31 -0.51
N SER A 37 -9.68 4.14 -0.24
CA SER A 37 -9.46 5.54 0.13
C SER A 37 -10.29 5.94 1.33
N ILE A 38 -9.81 6.95 2.04
CA ILE A 38 -10.52 7.59 3.14
C ILE A 38 -10.75 9.04 2.74
N GLU A 39 -11.97 9.49 2.88
CA GLU A 39 -12.38 10.86 2.56
C GLU A 39 -12.68 11.65 3.82
N SER A 40 -12.39 12.94 3.76
CA SER A 40 -12.80 13.92 4.76
C SER A 40 -13.26 15.16 4.02
N ASN A 41 -14.49 15.60 4.28
CA ASN A 41 -15.09 16.76 3.63
C ASN A 41 -15.03 16.71 2.09
N GLY A 42 -15.24 15.52 1.52
CA GLY A 42 -15.23 15.33 0.08
C GLY A 42 -13.85 15.19 -0.56
N GLU A 43 -12.79 15.23 0.24
CA GLU A 43 -11.42 15.07 -0.26
C GLU A 43 -10.83 13.74 0.18
N ILE A 44 -10.08 13.09 -0.70
CA ILE A 44 -9.33 11.89 -0.36
C ILE A 44 -8.09 12.29 0.46
N ILE A 45 -8.04 11.84 1.70
CA ILE A 45 -6.96 12.15 2.63
C ILE A 45 -5.99 10.98 2.85
N ALA A 46 -6.38 9.79 2.43
CA ALA A 46 -5.52 8.62 2.54
C ALA A 46 -5.93 7.59 1.48
N CYS A 47 -4.99 6.82 1.02
CA CYS A 47 -5.25 5.73 0.08
C CYS A 47 -4.21 4.64 0.19
N ALA A 48 -4.55 3.46 -0.31
CA ALA A 48 -3.62 2.36 -0.51
C ALA A 48 -4.23 1.37 -1.52
N GLY A 49 -3.37 0.75 -2.31
CA GLY A 49 -3.78 -0.35 -3.17
C GLY A 49 -3.51 -1.69 -2.51
N LEU A 50 -4.29 -2.69 -2.87
CA LEU A 50 -4.05 -4.08 -2.50
C LEU A 50 -4.06 -4.92 -3.77
N LYS A 51 -2.88 -5.38 -4.18
CA LYS A 51 -2.74 -6.25 -5.36
C LYS A 51 -2.82 -7.70 -4.93
N LEU A 52 -3.69 -8.46 -5.59
CA LEU A 52 -3.91 -9.86 -5.25
C LEU A 52 -2.95 -10.76 -6.02
N TYR A 53 -2.38 -11.72 -5.30
CA TYR A 53 -1.59 -12.83 -5.84
C TYR A 53 -2.35 -14.11 -5.49
N GLU A 54 -3.31 -14.47 -6.33
CA GLU A 54 -4.26 -15.54 -6.02
C GLU A 54 -3.60 -16.91 -5.84
N LYS A 55 -2.56 -17.17 -6.60
CA LYS A 55 -1.85 -18.45 -6.56
C LYS A 55 -1.29 -18.75 -5.18
N GLU A 56 -0.76 -17.75 -4.49
CA GLU A 56 -0.20 -17.90 -3.15
C GLU A 56 -1.14 -17.42 -2.04
N ASN A 57 -2.33 -16.94 -2.38
CA ASN A 57 -3.27 -16.33 -1.43
C ASN A 57 -2.65 -15.20 -0.63
N MET A 58 -1.91 -14.32 -1.31
CA MET A 58 -1.26 -13.17 -0.70
C MET A 58 -1.72 -11.88 -1.36
N GLY A 59 -1.58 -10.78 -0.63
CA GLY A 59 -1.84 -9.44 -1.17
C GLY A 59 -0.68 -8.52 -0.90
N GLU A 60 -0.39 -7.64 -1.86
CA GLU A 60 0.62 -6.59 -1.71
C GLU A 60 -0.03 -5.25 -1.49
N ILE A 61 0.30 -4.61 -0.37
CA ILE A 61 -0.06 -3.21 -0.11
C ILE A 61 0.93 -2.33 -0.88
N TYR A 62 0.41 -1.42 -1.69
CA TYR A 62 1.24 -0.48 -2.44
C TYR A 62 0.55 0.88 -2.53
N GLY A 63 1.33 1.93 -2.83
CA GLY A 63 0.79 3.26 -2.97
C GLY A 63 0.11 3.79 -1.71
N LEU A 64 0.56 3.36 -0.54
CA LEU A 64 -0.02 3.77 0.74
C LEU A 64 0.44 5.17 1.10
N VAL A 65 -0.51 6.07 1.25
CA VAL A 65 -0.26 7.47 1.57
C VAL A 65 -1.33 7.97 2.52
N VAL A 66 -0.90 8.72 3.54
CA VAL A 66 -1.78 9.49 4.41
C VAL A 66 -1.36 10.95 4.30
N ASN A 67 -2.31 11.84 4.03
CA ASN A 67 -2.05 13.28 3.98
C ASN A 67 -1.36 13.72 5.28
N LYS A 68 -0.31 14.54 5.17
CA LYS A 68 0.51 14.96 6.32
C LYS A 68 -0.30 15.63 7.42
N ASP A 69 -1.37 16.33 7.07
CA ASP A 69 -2.24 16.98 8.04
C ASP A 69 -3.04 15.99 8.90
N TYR A 70 -3.07 14.74 8.49
CA TYR A 70 -3.80 13.66 9.16
C TYR A 70 -2.86 12.63 9.81
N HIS A 71 -1.56 12.89 9.84
CA HIS A 71 -0.62 12.08 10.59
C HIS A 71 -0.91 12.21 12.10
N ASN A 72 -0.66 11.15 12.85
CA ASN A 72 -0.96 11.07 14.29
C ASN A 72 -2.45 11.17 14.61
N THR A 73 -3.31 10.82 13.64
CA THR A 73 -4.75 10.68 13.83
C THR A 73 -5.14 9.22 13.63
N GLU A 74 -6.44 8.92 13.72
CA GLU A 74 -6.96 7.57 13.49
C GLU A 74 -6.96 7.17 12.00
N THR A 75 -6.61 8.09 11.10
CA THR A 75 -6.72 7.86 9.64
C THR A 75 -5.90 6.65 9.20
N SER A 76 -4.64 6.53 9.64
CA SER A 76 -3.80 5.40 9.23
C SER A 76 -4.30 4.07 9.77
N SER A 77 -4.79 4.03 11.01
CA SER A 77 -5.34 2.79 11.56
C SER A 77 -6.65 2.41 10.88
N ASN A 78 -7.48 3.37 10.52
CA ASN A 78 -8.70 3.13 9.74
C ASN A 78 -8.36 2.57 8.36
N LEU A 79 -7.36 3.14 7.70
CA LEU A 79 -6.90 2.65 6.40
C LEU A 79 -6.40 1.21 6.50
N MET A 80 -5.58 0.91 7.49
CA MET A 80 -5.07 -0.45 7.70
C MET A 80 -6.20 -1.44 7.99
N SER A 81 -7.19 -1.04 8.79
CA SER A 81 -8.35 -1.88 9.06
C SER A 81 -9.12 -2.22 7.78
N LEU A 82 -9.30 -1.25 6.90
CA LEU A 82 -9.97 -1.47 5.61
C LEU A 82 -9.17 -2.42 4.71
N LEU A 83 -7.84 -2.27 4.69
CA LEU A 83 -6.97 -3.17 3.92
C LEU A 83 -7.08 -4.60 4.44
N ILE A 84 -7.05 -4.78 5.75
CA ILE A 84 -7.16 -6.11 6.35
C ILE A 84 -8.54 -6.73 6.06
N GLN A 85 -9.62 -5.94 6.19
CA GLN A 85 -10.95 -6.42 5.87
C GLN A 85 -11.04 -6.87 4.41
N LYS A 86 -10.47 -6.09 3.48
CA LYS A 86 -10.44 -6.46 2.07
C LYS A 86 -9.67 -7.75 1.85
N ALA A 87 -8.50 -7.87 2.48
CA ALA A 87 -7.67 -9.08 2.39
C ALA A 87 -8.44 -10.32 2.90
N LEU A 88 -9.09 -10.19 4.05
CA LEU A 88 -9.88 -11.29 4.61
C LEU A 88 -11.07 -11.66 3.72
N SER A 89 -11.70 -10.68 3.09
CA SER A 89 -12.83 -10.94 2.17
C SER A 89 -12.40 -11.72 0.93
N HIS A 90 -11.13 -11.66 0.56
CA HIS A 90 -10.54 -12.44 -0.53
C HIS A 90 -9.86 -13.72 -0.05
N ASN A 91 -10.04 -14.09 1.22
CA ASN A 91 -9.45 -15.30 1.83
C ASN A 91 -7.93 -15.33 1.73
N LEU A 92 -7.28 -14.19 1.81
CA LEU A 92 -5.82 -14.13 1.79
C LEU A 92 -5.23 -14.67 3.09
N SER A 93 -4.10 -15.35 3.00
CA SER A 93 -3.39 -15.89 4.16
C SER A 93 -2.37 -14.90 4.73
N ALA A 94 -1.91 -13.95 3.92
CA ALA A 94 -0.93 -12.97 4.33
C ALA A 94 -1.00 -11.73 3.44
N ILE A 95 -0.54 -10.61 3.98
CA ILE A 95 -0.33 -9.37 3.23
C ILE A 95 1.10 -8.91 3.45
N PHE A 96 1.66 -8.22 2.45
CA PHE A 96 3.02 -7.72 2.53
C PHE A 96 3.13 -6.34 1.90
N ALA A 97 4.20 -5.65 2.22
CA ALA A 97 4.53 -4.35 1.62
C ALA A 97 6.04 -4.25 1.44
N LEU A 98 6.45 -3.57 0.38
CA LEU A 98 7.85 -3.24 0.14
C LEU A 98 8.03 -1.74 0.35
N SER A 99 8.93 -1.37 1.27
CA SER A 99 9.13 0.03 1.62
C SER A 99 10.55 0.29 2.07
N LYS A 100 11.09 1.46 1.71
CA LYS A 100 12.40 1.90 2.22
C LYS A 100 12.29 2.59 3.57
N PHE A 101 11.16 3.22 3.85
CA PHE A 101 11.01 4.14 4.99
C PHE A 101 9.81 3.82 5.89
N GLY A 102 9.13 2.70 5.67
CA GLY A 102 7.86 2.39 6.32
C GLY A 102 7.95 1.56 7.60
N GLY A 103 9.15 1.29 8.12
CA GLY A 103 9.33 0.33 9.21
C GLY A 103 8.47 0.61 10.44
N ARG A 104 8.51 1.83 10.96
CA ARG A 104 7.71 2.20 12.13
C ARG A 104 6.22 1.97 11.90
N PHE A 105 5.75 2.37 10.73
CA PHE A 105 4.34 2.22 10.36
C PHE A 105 3.94 0.75 10.36
N PHE A 106 4.68 -0.08 9.62
CA PHE A 106 4.30 -1.48 9.48
C PHE A 106 4.46 -2.27 10.76
N PHE A 107 5.50 -2.03 11.56
CA PHE A 107 5.68 -2.69 12.85
C PHE A 107 4.53 -2.38 13.81
N ARG A 108 3.96 -1.18 13.74
CA ARG A 108 2.82 -0.80 14.58
C ARG A 108 1.59 -1.68 14.31
N TYR A 109 1.46 -2.20 13.08
CA TYR A 109 0.33 -3.01 12.66
C TYR A 109 0.68 -4.49 12.54
N ASP A 110 1.63 -4.95 13.36
CA ASP A 110 1.99 -6.36 13.49
C ASP A 110 2.64 -6.99 12.25
N PHE A 111 3.20 -6.17 11.37
CA PHE A 111 4.06 -6.67 10.31
C PHE A 111 5.44 -6.98 10.88
N VAL A 112 6.11 -7.95 10.33
CA VAL A 112 7.50 -8.29 10.64
C VAL A 112 8.33 -8.16 9.38
N GLU A 113 9.62 -7.83 9.55
CA GLU A 113 10.54 -7.82 8.42
C GLU A 113 10.75 -9.25 7.92
N SER A 114 10.78 -9.41 6.61
CA SER A 114 10.96 -10.71 5.98
C SER A 114 11.94 -10.58 4.81
N ASP A 115 12.12 -11.66 4.07
CA ASP A 115 13.03 -11.67 2.92
C ASP A 115 12.30 -12.04 1.62
N ILE A 116 13.03 -12.01 0.51
CA ILE A 116 12.48 -12.24 -0.82
C ILE A 116 11.79 -13.60 -0.92
N SER A 117 12.27 -14.60 -0.20
CA SER A 117 11.69 -15.95 -0.26
C SER A 117 10.23 -16.00 0.22
N SER A 118 9.78 -15.03 0.99
CA SER A 118 8.40 -14.97 1.46
C SER A 118 7.43 -14.40 0.43
N LEU A 119 7.93 -13.80 -0.64
CA LEU A 119 7.09 -13.18 -1.67
C LEU A 119 6.50 -14.22 -2.63
N PRO A 120 5.34 -13.91 -3.24
CA PRO A 120 4.86 -14.68 -4.39
C PRO A 120 5.94 -14.80 -5.47
N LEU A 121 6.01 -15.94 -6.16
CA LEU A 121 7.07 -16.20 -7.13
C LEU A 121 7.19 -15.12 -8.20
N ILE A 122 6.06 -14.65 -8.72
CA ILE A 122 6.09 -13.61 -9.75
C ILE A 122 6.64 -12.29 -9.20
N ARG A 123 6.37 -12.02 -7.91
CA ARG A 123 6.87 -10.81 -7.24
C ARG A 123 8.35 -10.91 -6.91
N GLN A 124 8.86 -12.11 -6.62
CA GLN A 124 10.31 -12.34 -6.45
C GLN A 124 11.06 -11.95 -7.71
N LYS A 125 10.52 -12.30 -8.87
CA LYS A 125 11.14 -11.98 -10.17
C LYS A 125 11.13 -10.48 -10.48
N SER A 126 10.17 -9.73 -9.97
CA SER A 126 10.06 -8.30 -10.21
C SER A 126 10.67 -7.44 -9.10
N TYR A 127 11.29 -8.07 -8.10
CA TYR A 127 11.91 -7.32 -7.01
C TYR A 127 13.07 -6.46 -7.54
N ASP A 128 13.04 -5.17 -7.17
CA ASP A 128 14.06 -4.21 -7.59
C ASP A 128 15.23 -4.21 -6.59
N TYR A 129 16.30 -4.91 -6.95
CA TYR A 129 17.50 -5.03 -6.11
C TYR A 129 18.24 -3.71 -5.95
N GLN A 130 18.14 -2.79 -6.91
CA GLN A 130 18.77 -1.48 -6.81
C GLN A 130 18.04 -0.60 -5.78
N ARG A 131 16.72 -0.63 -5.81
CA ARG A 131 15.92 0.08 -4.81
C ARG A 131 16.08 -0.55 -3.43
N ASN A 132 16.23 -1.84 -3.36
CA ASN A 132 16.50 -2.61 -2.13
C ASN A 132 15.52 -2.31 -1.01
N SER A 133 14.23 -2.28 -1.33
CA SER A 133 13.18 -2.07 -0.34
C SER A 133 13.13 -3.22 0.65
N ILE A 134 12.83 -2.87 1.91
CA ILE A 134 12.60 -3.86 2.96
C ILE A 134 11.21 -4.47 2.78
N ILE A 135 11.10 -5.76 3.03
CA ILE A 135 9.86 -6.52 2.92
C ILE A 135 9.24 -6.65 4.31
N TYR A 136 8.01 -6.20 4.43
CA TYR A 136 7.21 -6.32 5.66
C TYR A 136 6.08 -7.29 5.40
N LEU A 137 5.92 -8.28 6.26
CA LEU A 137 4.94 -9.36 6.09
C LEU A 137 4.06 -9.47 7.34
N ARG A 138 2.77 -9.64 7.12
CA ARG A 138 1.81 -9.93 8.17
C ARG A 138 0.97 -11.13 7.77
N ASN A 139 1.00 -12.18 8.59
CA ASN A 139 0.08 -13.32 8.45
C ASN A 139 -1.31 -12.93 8.98
N LEU A 140 -2.34 -13.41 8.31
CA LEU A 140 -3.72 -13.12 8.67
C LEU A 140 -4.39 -14.28 9.38
#